data_7e67c76e431b29f73d6b8c12eae055a5
#
_entry.id   7e67c76e431b29f73d6b8c12eae055a5
#
_cell.length_a   1.000
_cell.length_b   1.000
_cell.length_c   1.000
_cell.angle_alpha   90.00
_cell.angle_beta   90.00
_cell.angle_gamma   90.00
#
_symmetry.space_group_name_H-M   'P 1'
#
loop_
_entity.id
_entity.type
_entity.pdbx_description
1 polymer ?
#
loop_
_entity_poly.entity_id
_entity_poly.type
_entity_poly.pdbx_seq_one_letter_code
_entity_poly.pdbx_strand_id
1 'polypeptide(L)'
;MGQHQIRIAENSEERKIFLRHLLHDVHALDKMVENNRFEKGVSRVGVEQEFFIVDKHYKPSRNGPEILAALNDAHFTSELARYNLEINLEPLHLNPTCFSEIESELRRLLHKADQIASSFDDTLILTGILPSIDLRAVEMEYMTPNPRYQALGEIVRRLRGQDFELYISGVDELMLAHSNILFEACNTSFQMHLQTDVNEFVDLYNWAQAISGPVLAVSTNSPLLFGRELWNETRITLFQQSVDMRRRLRHLRERQQRVSFGHKWIRTVSEVYKDDISRYPLIFMSDISNDSLDVLARGDVPDLKALCIHNGTIWKWNRPCYGILNGQPHLRIENRYLPSGPTVIDEVANLAFWVGLMKALPESYKDIWKIMDFEDAKENFYKAARTGIQTMMTWEGNSMPVQKLIPESLLPLA
;
A
#
# COMPACT_ATOMS: atom_id res chain seq x y z
N MET A 1 9.59 6.45 -0.93
CA MET A 1 10.10 5.36 -1.81
C MET A 1 11.38 5.78 -2.48
N GLY A 2 12.44 4.96 -2.37
CA GLY A 2 13.79 5.32 -2.76
C GLY A 2 13.98 5.73 -4.21
N GLN A 3 14.86 6.70 -4.41
CA GLN A 3 15.36 7.22 -5.70
C GLN A 3 16.15 6.14 -6.46
N HIS A 4 15.51 5.09 -6.93
CA HIS A 4 16.16 4.19 -7.86
C HIS A 4 15.86 4.67 -9.29
N GLN A 5 16.91 4.90 -10.07
CA GLN A 5 16.76 5.07 -11.52
C GLN A 5 16.18 3.76 -12.07
N ILE A 6 14.88 3.75 -12.30
CA ILE A 6 14.18 2.61 -12.87
C ILE A 6 14.07 2.79 -14.38
N ARG A 7 14.25 1.69 -15.12
CA ARG A 7 14.09 1.64 -16.57
C ARG A 7 13.37 0.36 -17.01
N ILE A 8 12.94 0.33 -18.24
CA ILE A 8 12.39 -0.88 -18.86
C ILE A 8 13.56 -1.72 -19.42
N ALA A 9 13.40 -3.04 -19.41
CA ALA A 9 14.33 -3.91 -20.12
C ALA A 9 14.27 -3.65 -21.62
N GLU A 10 15.39 -3.35 -22.23
CA GLU A 10 15.50 -3.15 -23.68
C GLU A 10 15.50 -4.48 -24.43
N ASN A 11 16.06 -5.52 -23.82
CA ASN A 11 16.24 -6.83 -24.47
C ASN A 11 16.08 -8.00 -23.46
N SER A 12 16.08 -9.22 -24.01
CA SER A 12 15.91 -10.45 -23.22
C SER A 12 17.12 -10.77 -22.34
N GLU A 13 18.31 -10.34 -22.69
CA GLU A 13 19.52 -10.64 -21.93
C GLU A 13 19.58 -9.80 -20.65
N GLU A 14 19.25 -8.52 -20.72
CA GLU A 14 19.11 -7.68 -19.52
C GLU A 14 18.07 -8.23 -18.53
N ARG A 15 16.94 -8.73 -19.07
CA ARG A 15 15.93 -9.38 -18.22
C ARG A 15 16.48 -10.61 -17.51
N LYS A 16 17.27 -11.44 -18.19
CA LYS A 16 17.89 -12.63 -17.56
C LYS A 16 18.88 -12.25 -16.48
N ILE A 17 19.70 -11.22 -16.73
CA ILE A 17 20.66 -10.70 -15.75
C ILE A 17 19.94 -10.20 -14.51
N PHE A 18 18.92 -9.36 -14.68
CA PHE A 18 18.14 -8.83 -13.57
C PHE A 18 17.41 -9.95 -12.80
N LEU A 19 16.82 -10.92 -13.52
CA LEU A 19 16.17 -12.06 -12.88
C LEU A 19 17.15 -12.90 -12.05
N ARG A 20 18.39 -13.06 -12.50
CA ARG A 20 19.45 -13.72 -11.71
C ARG A 20 19.71 -12.95 -10.42
N HIS A 21 19.89 -11.62 -10.47
CA HIS A 21 20.05 -10.82 -9.25
C HIS A 21 18.83 -10.92 -8.33
N LEU A 22 17.62 -10.92 -8.88
CA LEU A 22 16.39 -11.10 -8.11
C LEU A 22 16.36 -12.44 -7.36
N LEU A 23 16.79 -13.54 -8.01
CA LEU A 23 16.89 -14.85 -7.38
C LEU A 23 18.01 -14.90 -6.34
N HIS A 24 19.15 -14.23 -6.59
CA HIS A 24 20.25 -14.10 -5.62
C HIS A 24 19.82 -13.26 -4.41
N ASP A 25 19.03 -12.21 -4.60
CA ASP A 25 18.46 -11.42 -3.50
C ASP A 25 17.55 -12.27 -2.59
N VAL A 26 16.68 -13.09 -3.18
CA VAL A 26 15.83 -14.02 -2.40
C VAL A 26 16.68 -15.03 -1.63
N HIS A 27 17.72 -15.58 -2.25
CA HIS A 27 18.63 -16.52 -1.60
C HIS A 27 19.44 -15.83 -0.48
N ALA A 28 19.87 -14.58 -0.72
CA ALA A 28 20.55 -13.78 0.29
C ALA A 28 19.62 -13.50 1.48
N LEU A 29 18.33 -13.15 1.22
CA LEU A 29 17.32 -13.00 2.26
C LEU A 29 17.15 -14.27 3.10
N ASP A 30 17.05 -15.45 2.46
CA ASP A 30 16.96 -16.74 3.18
C ASP A 30 18.17 -16.94 4.10
N LYS A 31 19.38 -16.72 3.59
CA LYS A 31 20.62 -16.84 4.39
C LYS A 31 20.67 -15.83 5.55
N MET A 32 20.18 -14.60 5.34
CA MET A 32 20.11 -13.59 6.39
C MET A 32 19.13 -13.99 7.50
N VAL A 33 17.98 -14.59 7.14
CA VAL A 33 17.01 -15.13 8.09
C VAL A 33 17.62 -16.28 8.89
N GLU A 34 18.19 -17.29 8.21
CA GLU A 34 18.82 -18.46 8.83
C GLU A 34 19.96 -18.08 9.81
N ASN A 35 20.74 -17.04 9.46
CA ASN A 35 21.87 -16.58 10.26
C ASN A 35 21.50 -15.45 11.24
N ASN A 36 20.22 -15.16 11.43
CA ASN A 36 19.72 -14.12 12.34
C ASN A 36 20.40 -12.75 12.15
N ARG A 37 20.57 -12.29 10.92
CA ARG A 37 21.28 -11.06 10.56
C ARG A 37 20.44 -9.79 10.71
N PHE A 38 19.19 -9.91 11.09
CA PHE A 38 18.25 -8.79 11.23
C PHE A 38 18.34 -8.10 12.59
N GLU A 39 17.98 -6.83 12.64
CA GLU A 39 17.82 -6.07 13.89
C GLU A 39 16.80 -6.75 14.79
N LYS A 40 17.11 -6.88 16.09
CA LYS A 40 16.31 -7.60 17.07
C LYS A 40 15.84 -6.71 18.21
N GLY A 41 14.67 -7.04 18.76
CA GLY A 41 14.13 -6.37 19.94
C GLY A 41 13.70 -4.92 19.70
N VAL A 42 13.59 -4.51 18.45
CA VAL A 42 13.19 -3.15 18.06
C VAL A 42 11.89 -3.22 17.26
N SER A 43 10.89 -2.47 17.69
CA SER A 43 9.68 -2.19 16.93
C SER A 43 9.61 -0.69 16.63
N ARG A 44 9.44 -0.35 15.37
CA ARG A 44 9.20 1.03 14.92
C ARG A 44 7.90 1.09 14.15
N VAL A 45 7.24 2.23 14.28
CA VAL A 45 6.03 2.57 13.53
C VAL A 45 6.37 3.71 12.59
N GLY A 46 6.08 3.55 11.31
CA GLY A 46 6.15 4.59 10.28
C GLY A 46 4.76 4.88 9.74
N VAL A 47 4.57 6.08 9.21
CA VAL A 47 3.29 6.53 8.65
C VAL A 47 3.54 7.31 7.36
N GLU A 48 2.73 7.03 6.35
CA GLU A 48 2.62 7.81 5.12
C GLU A 48 1.18 8.35 5.04
N GLN A 49 1.01 9.66 4.84
CA GLN A 49 -0.28 10.33 4.76
C GLN A 49 -0.46 10.99 3.41
N GLU A 50 -1.37 10.48 2.60
CA GLU A 50 -1.80 11.12 1.36
C GLU A 50 -2.99 12.03 1.59
N PHE A 51 -3.09 13.14 0.84
CA PHE A 51 -4.20 14.08 0.95
C PHE A 51 -4.50 14.77 -0.38
N PHE A 52 -5.74 15.26 -0.51
CA PHE A 52 -6.17 16.06 -1.65
C PHE A 52 -5.91 17.55 -1.43
N ILE A 53 -5.59 18.25 -2.52
CA ILE A 53 -5.57 19.70 -2.63
C ILE A 53 -6.78 20.12 -3.47
N VAL A 54 -7.61 21.01 -2.95
CA VAL A 54 -8.83 21.46 -3.61
C VAL A 54 -8.88 22.98 -3.66
N ASP A 55 -9.52 23.49 -4.72
CA ASP A 55 -9.83 24.93 -4.87
C ASP A 55 -10.99 25.38 -3.97
N LYS A 56 -11.31 26.67 -3.98
CA LYS A 56 -12.42 27.27 -3.24
C LYS A 56 -13.82 26.69 -3.57
N HIS A 57 -13.94 25.88 -4.62
CA HIS A 57 -15.17 25.17 -5.00
C HIS A 57 -15.10 23.68 -4.64
N TYR A 58 -14.11 23.28 -3.84
CA TYR A 58 -13.82 21.91 -3.47
C TYR A 58 -13.55 20.98 -4.67
N LYS A 59 -13.03 21.52 -5.79
CA LYS A 59 -12.61 20.75 -6.95
C LYS A 59 -11.10 20.49 -6.90
N PRO A 60 -10.62 19.37 -7.47
CA PRO A 60 -9.19 19.08 -7.52
C PRO A 60 -8.37 20.26 -8.07
N SER A 61 -7.42 20.76 -7.28
CA SER A 61 -6.49 21.83 -7.68
C SER A 61 -5.34 21.27 -8.52
N ARG A 62 -4.71 22.11 -9.33
CA ARG A 62 -3.50 21.74 -10.09
C ARG A 62 -2.21 22.32 -9.50
N ASN A 63 -2.30 22.99 -8.35
CA ASN A 63 -1.19 23.72 -7.74
C ASN A 63 -0.26 22.86 -6.87
N GLY A 64 -0.49 21.52 -6.80
CA GLY A 64 0.32 20.61 -5.99
C GLY A 64 1.84 20.73 -6.21
N PRO A 65 2.35 20.75 -7.46
CA PRO A 65 3.77 20.93 -7.71
C PRO A 65 4.31 22.28 -7.17
N GLU A 66 3.55 23.36 -7.32
CA GLU A 66 3.90 24.69 -6.84
C GLU A 66 3.86 24.76 -5.31
N ILE A 67 2.86 24.17 -4.69
CA ILE A 67 2.73 24.03 -3.23
C ILE A 67 3.89 23.20 -2.69
N LEU A 68 4.22 22.06 -3.31
CA LEU A 68 5.34 21.22 -2.92
C LEU A 68 6.68 21.98 -2.97
N ALA A 69 6.89 22.76 -4.04
CA ALA A 69 8.08 23.60 -4.18
C ALA A 69 8.15 24.69 -3.08
N ALA A 70 7.01 25.30 -2.72
CA ALA A 70 6.92 26.29 -1.66
C ALA A 70 7.12 25.70 -0.26
N LEU A 71 6.66 24.48 -0.02
CA LEU A 71 6.86 23.73 1.23
C LEU A 71 8.34 23.53 1.53
N ASN A 72 9.14 23.18 0.52
CA ASN A 72 10.59 22.93 0.61
C ASN A 72 10.96 22.11 1.86
N ASP A 73 10.27 20.99 2.06
CA ASP A 73 10.40 20.16 3.26
C ASP A 73 10.43 18.68 2.83
N ALA A 74 11.44 17.95 3.29
CA ALA A 74 11.71 16.57 2.89
C ALA A 74 10.60 15.57 3.30
N HIS A 75 9.71 15.94 4.23
CA HIS A 75 8.58 15.11 4.60
C HIS A 75 7.54 15.02 3.49
N PHE A 76 7.51 15.98 2.56
CA PHE A 76 6.50 16.02 1.50
C PHE A 76 7.03 15.46 0.18
N THR A 77 6.22 14.66 -0.48
CA THR A 77 6.51 14.12 -1.82
C THR A 77 5.33 14.32 -2.75
N SER A 78 5.64 14.34 -4.07
CA SER A 78 4.62 14.42 -5.11
C SER A 78 3.97 13.06 -5.33
N GLU A 79 2.67 13.08 -5.62
CA GLU A 79 1.89 11.94 -6.08
C GLU A 79 1.60 12.02 -7.59
N LEU A 80 0.94 10.96 -8.12
CA LEU A 80 0.66 10.79 -9.54
C LEU A 80 -0.12 11.97 -10.15
N ALA A 81 -1.09 12.51 -9.41
CA ALA A 81 -1.82 13.69 -9.83
C ALA A 81 -1.35 14.96 -9.10
N ARG A 82 -1.52 16.09 -9.78
CA ARG A 82 -1.20 17.42 -9.27
C ARG A 82 -2.02 17.83 -8.05
N TYR A 83 -3.16 17.17 -7.81
CA TYR A 83 -4.05 17.45 -6.69
C TYR A 83 -3.79 16.56 -5.47
N ASN A 84 -2.74 15.75 -5.49
CA ASN A 84 -2.35 14.89 -4.37
C ASN A 84 -0.92 15.17 -3.96
N LEU A 85 -0.67 15.18 -2.65
CA LEU A 85 0.66 15.12 -2.05
C LEU A 85 0.65 14.06 -0.94
N GLU A 86 1.85 13.63 -0.57
CA GLU A 86 2.08 12.66 0.50
C GLU A 86 3.03 13.24 1.55
N ILE A 87 2.73 12.98 2.82
CA ILE A 87 3.60 13.22 3.97
C ILE A 87 4.20 11.88 4.39
N ASN A 88 5.53 11.82 4.53
CA ASN A 88 6.26 10.69 5.07
C ASN A 88 6.83 11.06 6.42
N LEU A 89 6.38 10.42 7.50
CA LEU A 89 6.94 10.62 8.83
C LEU A 89 8.19 9.77 9.04
N GLU A 90 9.15 10.32 9.80
CA GLU A 90 10.25 9.51 10.31
C GLU A 90 9.72 8.40 11.24
N PRO A 91 10.23 7.16 11.11
CA PRO A 91 9.74 6.06 11.91
C PRO A 91 10.08 6.25 13.39
N LEU A 92 9.08 6.16 14.26
CA LEU A 92 9.24 6.27 15.71
C LEU A 92 9.34 4.90 16.38
N HIS A 93 10.10 4.80 17.46
CA HIS A 93 10.08 3.64 18.32
C HIS A 93 8.69 3.47 18.95
N LEU A 94 8.16 2.24 18.94
CA LEU A 94 6.89 1.94 19.59
C LEU A 94 7.08 2.00 21.10
N ASN A 95 6.66 3.09 21.68
CA ASN A 95 6.71 3.42 23.10
C ASN A 95 5.35 4.01 23.55
N PRO A 96 5.10 4.26 24.84
CA PRO A 96 3.81 4.78 25.31
C PRO A 96 3.37 6.13 24.74
N THR A 97 4.27 6.94 24.18
CA THR A 97 3.96 8.26 23.60
C THR A 97 3.91 8.25 22.07
N CYS A 98 4.25 7.12 21.44
CA CYS A 98 4.41 7.02 19.98
C CYS A 98 3.21 7.56 19.21
N PHE A 99 1.98 7.19 19.56
CA PHE A 99 0.79 7.61 18.84
C PHE A 99 0.49 9.11 19.04
N SER A 100 0.72 9.65 20.22
CA SER A 100 0.59 11.09 20.49
C SER A 100 1.62 11.91 19.75
N GLU A 101 2.83 11.39 19.59
CA GLU A 101 3.90 12.03 18.82
C GLU A 101 3.56 12.02 17.32
N ILE A 102 3.05 10.88 16.79
CA ILE A 102 2.57 10.78 15.41
C ILE A 102 1.42 11.76 15.16
N GLU A 103 0.42 11.83 16.05
CA GLU A 103 -0.68 12.78 15.94
C GLU A 103 -0.21 14.22 15.90
N SER A 104 0.68 14.59 16.81
CA SER A 104 1.22 15.93 16.91
C SER A 104 1.99 16.33 15.65
N GLU A 105 2.80 15.42 15.11
CA GLU A 105 3.60 15.68 13.92
C GLU A 105 2.75 15.74 12.66
N LEU A 106 1.76 14.84 12.50
CA LEU A 106 0.80 14.93 11.39
C LEU A 106 0.04 16.25 11.40
N ARG A 107 -0.47 16.66 12.57
CA ARG A 107 -1.17 17.95 12.69
C ARG A 107 -0.27 19.13 12.32
N ARG A 108 0.98 19.11 12.77
CA ARG A 108 1.97 20.16 12.47
C ARG A 108 2.25 20.25 10.97
N LEU A 109 2.48 19.10 10.31
CA LEU A 109 2.80 19.06 8.88
C LEU A 109 1.58 19.40 8.01
N LEU A 110 0.40 18.86 8.32
CA LEU A 110 -0.84 19.20 7.62
C LEU A 110 -1.17 20.69 7.76
N HIS A 111 -1.02 21.27 8.97
CA HIS A 111 -1.23 22.70 9.17
C HIS A 111 -0.25 23.52 8.33
N LYS A 112 1.03 23.15 8.31
CA LYS A 112 2.03 23.80 7.45
C LYS A 112 1.63 23.74 5.97
N ALA A 113 1.20 22.57 5.51
CA ALA A 113 0.79 22.39 4.11
C ALA A 113 -0.46 23.20 3.77
N ASP A 114 -1.45 23.26 4.67
CA ASP A 114 -2.69 24.03 4.47
C ASP A 114 -2.42 25.55 4.47
N GLN A 115 -1.52 26.03 5.30
CA GLN A 115 -1.07 27.44 5.27
C GLN A 115 -0.43 27.81 3.92
N ILE A 116 0.40 26.94 3.37
CA ILE A 116 1.00 27.17 2.05
C ILE A 116 -0.06 27.06 0.96
N ALA A 117 -0.94 26.04 0.98
CA ALA A 117 -2.02 25.87 0.03
C ALA A 117 -2.95 27.11 0.01
N SER A 118 -3.24 27.69 1.17
CA SER A 118 -4.05 28.91 1.29
C SER A 118 -3.47 30.11 0.54
N SER A 119 -2.15 30.17 0.33
CA SER A 119 -1.53 31.23 -0.48
C SER A 119 -1.78 31.07 -1.99
N PHE A 120 -2.35 29.93 -2.41
CA PHE A 120 -2.79 29.59 -3.77
C PHE A 120 -4.33 29.57 -3.89
N ASP A 121 -5.07 30.07 -2.88
CA ASP A 121 -6.54 29.93 -2.75
C ASP A 121 -7.02 28.49 -2.69
N ASP A 122 -6.18 27.57 -2.24
CA ASP A 122 -6.46 26.15 -2.08
C ASP A 122 -6.54 25.73 -0.61
N THR A 123 -7.11 24.56 -0.33
CA THR A 123 -7.15 23.91 1.00
C THR A 123 -6.95 22.41 0.90
N LEU A 124 -6.67 21.77 2.04
CA LEU A 124 -6.43 20.33 2.10
C LEU A 124 -7.67 19.55 2.55
N ILE A 125 -7.87 18.37 1.97
CA ILE A 125 -8.94 17.44 2.37
C ILE A 125 -8.35 16.05 2.63
N LEU A 126 -8.70 15.48 3.79
CA LEU A 126 -8.42 14.09 4.14
C LEU A 126 -9.66 13.23 3.84
N THR A 127 -9.57 12.40 2.82
CA THR A 127 -10.62 11.46 2.43
C THR A 127 -10.04 10.40 1.51
N GLY A 128 -10.60 9.21 1.45
CA GLY A 128 -10.08 8.15 0.59
C GLY A 128 -10.32 8.41 -0.91
N ILE A 129 -11.47 8.99 -1.27
CA ILE A 129 -11.79 9.53 -2.59
C ILE A 129 -12.50 10.84 -2.40
N LEU A 130 -12.08 11.87 -3.13
CA LEU A 130 -12.70 13.19 -3.02
C LEU A 130 -14.14 13.14 -3.60
N PRO A 131 -15.20 13.41 -2.79
CA PRO A 131 -16.59 13.31 -3.26
C PRO A 131 -16.94 14.20 -4.45
N SER A 132 -16.25 15.34 -4.57
CA SER A 132 -16.43 16.32 -5.65
C SER A 132 -15.61 16.05 -6.91
N ILE A 133 -14.82 14.94 -6.93
CA ILE A 133 -14.00 14.57 -8.10
C ILE A 133 -14.88 14.25 -9.29
N ASP A 134 -14.51 14.72 -10.47
CA ASP A 134 -15.20 14.45 -11.72
C ASP A 134 -14.20 13.93 -12.81
N LEU A 135 -14.70 13.52 -13.97
CA LEU A 135 -13.91 12.91 -15.02
C LEU A 135 -12.82 13.84 -15.60
N ARG A 136 -12.93 15.16 -15.43
CA ARG A 136 -11.88 16.09 -15.84
C ARG A 136 -10.61 15.92 -15.04
N ALA A 137 -10.72 15.54 -13.76
CA ALA A 137 -9.57 15.34 -12.88
C ALA A 137 -8.67 14.15 -13.30
N VAL A 138 -9.15 13.28 -14.19
CA VAL A 138 -8.37 12.16 -14.75
C VAL A 138 -7.84 12.45 -16.16
N GLU A 139 -7.90 13.69 -16.63
CA GLU A 139 -7.26 14.10 -17.87
C GLU A 139 -5.76 14.36 -17.67
N MET A 140 -4.96 14.19 -18.73
CA MET A 140 -3.49 14.26 -18.68
C MET A 140 -2.93 15.58 -18.14
N GLU A 141 -3.69 16.67 -18.20
CA GLU A 141 -3.29 17.96 -17.63
C GLU A 141 -3.18 17.97 -16.10
N TYR A 142 -3.85 17.00 -15.45
CA TYR A 142 -3.75 16.79 -14.00
C TYR A 142 -2.59 15.86 -13.59
N MET A 143 -1.88 15.26 -14.54
CA MET A 143 -0.73 14.43 -14.21
C MET A 143 0.42 15.31 -13.69
N THR A 144 1.02 14.88 -12.60
CA THR A 144 2.24 15.52 -12.08
C THR A 144 3.36 15.42 -13.11
N PRO A 145 4.08 16.53 -13.40
CA PRO A 145 5.11 16.57 -14.44
C PRO A 145 6.39 15.86 -13.98
N ASN A 146 6.29 14.56 -13.71
CA ASN A 146 7.39 13.71 -13.30
C ASN A 146 7.66 12.64 -14.37
N PRO A 147 8.89 12.54 -14.91
CA PRO A 147 9.24 11.57 -15.94
C PRO A 147 8.90 10.11 -15.56
N ARG A 148 8.98 9.77 -14.26
CA ARG A 148 8.64 8.46 -13.75
C ARG A 148 7.16 8.11 -13.97
N TYR A 149 6.26 9.06 -13.75
CA TYR A 149 4.82 8.84 -13.91
C TYR A 149 4.43 8.71 -15.38
N GLN A 150 5.06 9.50 -16.25
CA GLN A 150 4.89 9.38 -17.70
C GLN A 150 5.36 8.00 -18.19
N ALA A 151 6.56 7.58 -17.78
CA ALA A 151 7.09 6.26 -18.13
C ALA A 151 6.18 5.12 -17.61
N LEU A 152 5.67 5.22 -16.39
CA LEU A 152 4.72 4.24 -15.82
C LEU A 152 3.45 4.15 -16.68
N GLY A 153 2.86 5.28 -17.04
CA GLY A 153 1.66 5.35 -17.89
C GLY A 153 1.88 4.69 -19.25
N GLU A 154 3.01 4.98 -19.91
CA GLU A 154 3.38 4.37 -21.20
C GLU A 154 3.55 2.85 -21.09
N ILE A 155 4.23 2.38 -20.03
CA ILE A 155 4.47 0.96 -19.80
C ILE A 155 3.16 0.21 -19.58
N VAL A 156 2.32 0.73 -18.69
CA VAL A 156 1.04 0.11 -18.36
C VAL A 156 0.17 0.01 -19.62
N ARG A 157 0.07 1.11 -20.39
CA ARG A 157 -0.64 1.13 -21.66
C ARG A 157 -0.07 0.14 -22.68
N ARG A 158 1.27 0.08 -22.84
CA ARG A 158 1.95 -0.85 -23.77
C ARG A 158 1.73 -2.33 -23.37
N LEU A 159 1.79 -2.64 -22.06
CA LEU A 159 1.59 -4.01 -21.57
C LEU A 159 0.14 -4.46 -21.75
N ARG A 160 -0.81 -3.58 -21.49
CA ARG A 160 -2.23 -3.87 -21.67
C ARG A 160 -2.61 -3.92 -23.16
N GLY A 161 -2.16 -2.97 -23.96
CA GLY A 161 -2.41 -2.90 -25.41
C GLY A 161 -3.84 -2.53 -25.80
N GLN A 162 -4.65 -2.05 -24.85
CA GLN A 162 -6.03 -1.58 -25.03
C GLN A 162 -6.41 -0.64 -23.89
N ASP A 163 -7.51 0.09 -24.04
CA ASP A 163 -8.02 0.96 -22.98
C ASP A 163 -8.40 0.17 -21.71
N PHE A 164 -8.34 0.84 -20.58
CA PHE A 164 -8.82 0.31 -19.32
C PHE A 164 -10.34 0.39 -19.28
N GLU A 165 -10.95 -0.61 -18.68
CA GLU A 165 -12.36 -0.61 -18.38
C GLU A 165 -12.52 -0.70 -16.86
N LEU A 166 -13.23 0.26 -16.31
CA LEU A 166 -13.72 0.24 -14.96
C LEU A 166 -15.15 -0.26 -14.95
N TYR A 167 -15.43 -1.28 -14.17
CA TYR A 167 -16.78 -1.71 -13.86
C TYR A 167 -16.90 -1.94 -12.36
N ILE A 168 -17.63 -1.06 -11.69
CA ILE A 168 -17.88 -1.15 -10.25
C ILE A 168 -19.39 -1.15 -10.04
N SER A 169 -19.91 -2.23 -9.46
CA SER A 169 -21.28 -2.36 -9.03
C SER A 169 -21.35 -2.25 -7.52
N GLY A 170 -22.07 -1.27 -7.02
CA GLY A 170 -22.34 -0.97 -5.62
C GLY A 170 -23.79 -0.65 -5.40
N VAL A 171 -24.12 0.46 -4.72
CA VAL A 171 -25.45 1.04 -4.67
C VAL A 171 -25.84 1.51 -6.07
N ASP A 172 -24.95 2.28 -6.70
CA ASP A 172 -25.00 2.61 -8.12
C ASP A 172 -24.10 1.69 -8.96
N GLU A 173 -24.13 1.87 -10.27
CA GLU A 173 -23.19 1.27 -11.22
C GLU A 173 -22.31 2.32 -11.88
N LEU A 174 -21.02 2.04 -11.99
CA LEU A 174 -20.05 2.81 -12.73
C LEU A 174 -19.42 1.95 -13.82
N MET A 175 -19.60 2.34 -15.09
CA MET A 175 -18.94 1.72 -16.23
C MET A 175 -18.24 2.80 -17.04
N LEU A 176 -16.92 2.74 -17.16
CA LEU A 176 -16.11 3.70 -17.87
C LEU A 176 -14.98 3.00 -18.63
N ALA A 177 -14.63 3.53 -19.80
CA ALA A 177 -13.40 3.19 -20.50
C ALA A 177 -12.44 4.39 -20.46
N HIS A 178 -11.15 4.13 -20.24
CA HIS A 178 -10.13 5.19 -20.18
C HIS A 178 -8.76 4.71 -20.68
N SER A 179 -7.93 5.66 -21.09
CA SER A 179 -6.65 5.36 -21.75
C SER A 179 -5.40 5.64 -20.89
N ASN A 180 -5.57 6.12 -19.65
CA ASN A 180 -4.47 6.53 -18.78
C ASN A 180 -4.58 5.95 -17.37
N ILE A 181 -3.53 6.13 -16.55
CA ILE A 181 -3.43 5.60 -15.17
C ILE A 181 -3.97 6.56 -14.10
N LEU A 182 -4.46 7.76 -14.46
CA LEU A 182 -4.86 8.78 -13.48
C LEU A 182 -6.10 8.40 -12.65
N PHE A 183 -6.82 7.36 -13.03
CA PHE A 183 -7.88 6.81 -12.17
C PHE A 183 -7.34 6.28 -10.83
N GLU A 184 -6.10 5.82 -10.81
CA GLU A 184 -5.41 5.45 -9.57
C GLU A 184 -5.25 6.65 -8.64
N ALA A 185 -4.92 7.83 -9.17
CA ALA A 185 -4.75 9.06 -8.40
C ALA A 185 -6.05 9.61 -7.78
N CYS A 186 -7.22 9.07 -8.12
CA CYS A 186 -8.45 9.38 -7.38
C CYS A 186 -8.45 8.81 -5.96
N ASN A 187 -7.48 7.94 -5.62
CA ASN A 187 -7.33 7.33 -4.31
C ASN A 187 -6.30 8.09 -3.48
N THR A 188 -6.56 8.22 -2.19
CA THR A 188 -5.58 8.61 -1.18
C THR A 188 -5.69 7.67 0.01
N SER A 189 -4.55 7.39 0.64
CA SER A 189 -4.42 6.42 1.71
C SER A 189 -3.74 6.99 2.95
N PHE A 190 -3.93 6.31 4.06
CA PHE A 190 -3.14 6.43 5.27
C PHE A 190 -2.39 5.10 5.46
N GLN A 191 -1.11 5.06 5.10
CA GLN A 191 -0.32 3.84 5.11
C GLN A 191 0.46 3.74 6.43
N MET A 192 0.52 2.54 6.98
CA MET A 192 1.14 2.29 8.27
C MET A 192 2.18 1.18 8.13
N HIS A 193 3.35 1.40 8.71
CA HIS A 193 4.45 0.44 8.72
C HIS A 193 4.74 -0.01 10.15
N LEU A 194 4.82 -1.31 10.37
CA LEU A 194 5.27 -1.89 11.63
C LEU A 194 6.53 -2.73 11.38
N GLN A 195 7.64 -2.33 11.99
CA GLN A 195 8.84 -3.17 12.04
C GLN A 195 8.63 -4.33 13.00
N THR A 196 8.98 -5.54 12.54
CA THR A 196 8.78 -6.78 13.28
C THR A 196 10.12 -7.51 13.47
N ASP A 197 10.22 -8.32 14.51
CA ASP A 197 11.31 -9.31 14.60
C ASP A 197 11.16 -10.33 13.46
N VAL A 198 12.28 -10.75 12.89
CA VAL A 198 12.29 -11.71 11.78
C VAL A 198 11.70 -13.06 12.16
N ASN A 199 11.84 -13.46 13.43
CA ASN A 199 11.31 -14.72 13.94
C ASN A 199 9.79 -14.70 14.11
N GLU A 200 9.19 -13.53 14.26
CA GLU A 200 7.74 -13.33 14.40
C GLU A 200 7.08 -12.93 13.07
N PHE A 201 7.89 -12.62 12.04
CA PHE A 201 7.39 -12.03 10.80
C PHE A 201 6.32 -12.85 10.11
N VAL A 202 6.47 -14.17 10.03
CA VAL A 202 5.51 -15.08 9.36
C VAL A 202 4.15 -15.03 10.06
N ASP A 203 4.15 -15.17 11.38
CA ASP A 203 2.93 -15.18 12.18
C ASP A 203 2.24 -13.81 12.12
N LEU A 204 3.00 -12.73 12.26
CA LEU A 204 2.49 -11.37 12.18
C LEU A 204 1.97 -11.01 10.77
N TYR A 205 2.64 -11.47 9.72
CA TYR A 205 2.18 -11.24 8.35
C TYR A 205 0.87 -11.96 8.06
N ASN A 206 0.75 -13.22 8.47
CA ASN A 206 -0.49 -13.98 8.36
C ASN A 206 -1.61 -13.36 9.21
N TRP A 207 -1.28 -12.91 10.42
CA TRP A 207 -2.23 -12.21 11.29
C TRP A 207 -2.70 -10.88 10.68
N ALA A 208 -1.79 -10.09 10.08
CA ALA A 208 -2.14 -8.87 9.36
C ALA A 208 -3.16 -9.13 8.24
N GLN A 209 -3.05 -10.26 7.54
CA GLN A 209 -4.04 -10.67 6.54
C GLN A 209 -5.39 -11.01 7.18
N ALA A 210 -5.40 -11.77 8.28
CA ALA A 210 -6.64 -12.16 8.96
C ALA A 210 -7.43 -10.95 9.49
N ILE A 211 -6.76 -9.99 10.11
CA ILE A 211 -7.40 -8.79 10.68
C ILE A 211 -7.71 -7.69 9.65
N SER A 212 -7.28 -7.82 8.40
CA SER A 212 -7.49 -6.78 7.38
C SER A 212 -8.97 -6.46 7.17
N GLY A 213 -9.84 -7.48 7.13
CA GLY A 213 -11.27 -7.26 6.98
C GLY A 213 -11.89 -6.45 8.13
N PRO A 214 -11.74 -6.90 9.39
CA PRO A 214 -12.24 -6.15 10.55
C PRO A 214 -11.69 -4.72 10.65
N VAL A 215 -10.40 -4.52 10.45
CA VAL A 215 -9.77 -3.19 10.51
C VAL A 215 -10.31 -2.28 9.39
N LEU A 216 -10.43 -2.79 8.16
CA LEU A 216 -11.01 -2.02 7.04
C LEU A 216 -12.47 -1.66 7.30
N ALA A 217 -13.26 -2.57 7.89
CA ALA A 217 -14.69 -2.38 8.09
C ALA A 217 -15.03 -1.15 8.93
N VAL A 218 -14.18 -0.78 9.89
CA VAL A 218 -14.38 0.41 10.76
C VAL A 218 -13.70 1.67 10.21
N SER A 219 -12.92 1.55 9.15
CA SER A 219 -12.07 2.64 8.63
C SER A 219 -12.49 3.15 7.26
N THR A 220 -13.59 2.65 6.69
CA THR A 220 -14.03 3.01 5.32
C THR A 220 -14.29 4.50 5.19
N ASN A 221 -13.77 5.15 4.13
CA ASN A 221 -13.92 6.60 3.88
C ASN A 221 -13.90 6.97 2.39
N SER A 222 -14.46 6.11 1.51
CA SER A 222 -14.48 6.41 0.06
C SER A 222 -15.75 5.89 -0.64
N PRO A 223 -16.97 6.30 -0.21
CA PRO A 223 -18.20 5.75 -0.78
C PRO A 223 -18.57 6.33 -2.15
N LEU A 224 -18.01 7.49 -2.53
CA LEU A 224 -18.42 8.22 -3.73
C LEU A 224 -17.28 8.29 -4.76
N LEU A 225 -17.62 8.04 -6.03
CA LEU A 225 -16.72 8.25 -7.18
C LEU A 225 -17.52 8.77 -8.37
N PHE A 226 -17.11 9.92 -8.94
CA PHE A 226 -17.76 10.58 -10.09
C PHE A 226 -19.28 10.73 -9.93
N GLY A 227 -19.73 11.11 -8.71
CA GLY A 227 -21.13 11.30 -8.38
C GLY A 227 -21.95 10.01 -8.23
N ARG A 228 -21.32 8.86 -8.12
CA ARG A 228 -21.94 7.55 -7.88
C ARG A 228 -21.64 7.05 -6.47
N GLU A 229 -22.64 6.52 -5.79
CA GLU A 229 -22.48 5.79 -4.54
C GLU A 229 -22.15 4.32 -4.86
N LEU A 230 -20.96 3.86 -4.47
CA LEU A 230 -20.44 2.55 -4.86
C LEU A 230 -20.20 1.68 -3.61
N TRP A 231 -18.94 1.30 -3.34
CA TRP A 231 -18.59 0.56 -2.14
C TRP A 231 -18.29 1.52 -0.99
N ASN A 232 -18.46 1.11 0.27
CA ASN A 232 -18.05 1.93 1.41
C ASN A 232 -16.56 2.30 1.36
N GLU A 233 -15.74 1.40 0.79
CA GLU A 233 -14.35 1.65 0.44
C GLU A 233 -14.10 1.36 -1.04
N THR A 234 -14.53 2.27 -1.89
CA THR A 234 -14.43 2.17 -3.36
C THR A 234 -12.97 2.11 -3.83
N ARG A 235 -12.01 2.68 -3.06
CA ARG A 235 -10.57 2.62 -3.36
C ARG A 235 -10.08 1.22 -3.63
N ILE A 236 -10.59 0.22 -2.91
CA ILE A 236 -10.13 -1.17 -3.05
C ILE A 236 -10.36 -1.68 -4.48
N THR A 237 -11.55 -1.51 -5.01
CA THR A 237 -11.86 -1.98 -6.37
C THR A 237 -11.35 -1.03 -7.44
N LEU A 238 -11.33 0.29 -7.18
CA LEU A 238 -10.81 1.28 -8.11
C LEU A 238 -9.31 1.07 -8.36
N PHE A 239 -8.51 0.91 -7.32
CA PHE A 239 -7.07 0.66 -7.48
C PHE A 239 -6.80 -0.65 -8.23
N GLN A 240 -7.53 -1.72 -7.90
CA GLN A 240 -7.38 -2.99 -8.62
C GLN A 240 -7.62 -2.87 -10.12
N GLN A 241 -8.60 -2.07 -10.54
CA GLN A 241 -8.99 -1.94 -11.93
C GLN A 241 -8.17 -0.89 -12.70
N SER A 242 -7.75 0.20 -12.03
CA SER A 242 -7.02 1.31 -12.64
C SER A 242 -5.62 0.94 -13.13
N VAL A 243 -4.98 -0.05 -12.50
CA VAL A 243 -3.64 -0.54 -12.87
C VAL A 243 -3.64 -1.99 -13.38
N ASP A 244 -4.79 -2.51 -13.78
CA ASP A 244 -4.91 -3.88 -14.29
C ASP A 244 -4.30 -4.01 -15.69
N MET A 245 -3.16 -4.69 -15.79
CA MET A 245 -2.42 -4.91 -17.03
C MET A 245 -2.83 -6.17 -17.80
N ARG A 246 -3.89 -6.86 -17.40
CA ARG A 246 -4.35 -8.08 -18.07
C ARG A 246 -5.06 -7.75 -19.38
N ARG A 247 -4.77 -8.52 -20.44
CA ARG A 247 -5.46 -8.39 -21.74
C ARG A 247 -6.73 -9.21 -21.75
N ARG A 248 -7.84 -8.67 -22.29
CA ARG A 248 -9.14 -9.39 -22.44
C ARG A 248 -9.03 -10.72 -23.19
N LEU A 249 -8.16 -10.81 -24.21
CA LEU A 249 -8.04 -11.96 -25.10
C LEU A 249 -7.09 -13.07 -24.64
N ARG A 250 -6.28 -12.83 -23.62
CA ARG A 250 -5.48 -13.88 -22.99
C ARG A 250 -6.20 -14.27 -21.71
N HIS A 251 -6.90 -15.38 -21.80
CA HIS A 251 -7.75 -15.96 -20.78
C HIS A 251 -7.37 -15.59 -19.34
N LEU A 252 -8.37 -15.16 -18.57
CA LEU A 252 -8.37 -14.81 -17.15
C LEU A 252 -7.62 -15.81 -16.23
N ARG A 253 -7.16 -16.95 -16.76
CA ARG A 253 -6.45 -18.00 -16.03
C ARG A 253 -4.95 -17.82 -15.91
N GLU A 254 -4.29 -16.96 -16.72
CA GLU A 254 -2.82 -16.94 -16.81
C GLU A 254 -2.13 -15.78 -16.11
N ARG A 255 -2.84 -14.70 -15.75
CA ARG A 255 -2.23 -13.57 -15.06
C ARG A 255 -3.13 -13.05 -13.95
N GLN A 256 -2.53 -12.82 -12.79
CA GLN A 256 -3.23 -12.24 -11.64
C GLN A 256 -3.09 -10.71 -11.64
N GLN A 257 -4.02 -10.02 -10.98
CA GLN A 257 -3.95 -8.58 -10.75
C GLN A 257 -2.78 -8.28 -9.82
N ARG A 258 -2.00 -7.23 -10.13
CA ARG A 258 -0.87 -6.81 -9.29
C ARG A 258 -1.31 -6.18 -7.98
N VAL A 259 -2.51 -5.60 -7.94
CA VAL A 259 -3.16 -5.18 -6.70
C VAL A 259 -3.93 -6.38 -6.15
N SER A 260 -3.50 -6.93 -5.04
CA SER A 260 -4.09 -8.16 -4.51
C SER A 260 -4.03 -8.27 -2.99
N PHE A 261 -4.91 -9.09 -2.44
CA PHE A 261 -4.86 -9.48 -1.03
C PHE A 261 -3.74 -10.50 -0.76
N GLY A 262 -3.33 -11.26 -1.76
CA GLY A 262 -2.46 -12.41 -1.65
C GLY A 262 -3.18 -13.69 -2.05
N HIS A 263 -2.52 -14.85 -1.86
CA HIS A 263 -3.01 -16.11 -2.41
C HIS A 263 -3.07 -17.26 -1.42
N LYS A 264 -2.35 -17.16 -0.30
CA LYS A 264 -2.26 -18.20 0.72
C LYS A 264 -1.61 -17.67 1.99
N TRP A 265 -1.77 -18.39 3.08
CA TRP A 265 -0.94 -18.23 4.26
C TRP A 265 0.52 -18.57 3.92
N ILE A 266 1.47 -17.76 4.40
CA ILE A 266 2.91 -18.02 4.21
C ILE A 266 3.46 -18.89 5.34
N ARG A 267 4.56 -19.61 5.05
CA ARG A 267 5.28 -20.47 6.02
C ARG A 267 6.71 -20.01 6.25
N THR A 268 7.27 -19.22 5.35
CA THR A 268 8.60 -18.64 5.46
C THR A 268 8.61 -17.19 4.99
N VAL A 269 9.57 -16.41 5.47
CA VAL A 269 9.72 -15.00 5.11
C VAL A 269 9.84 -14.81 3.60
N SER A 270 10.64 -15.64 2.93
CA SER A 270 10.87 -15.51 1.48
C SER A 270 9.74 -16.05 0.62
N GLU A 271 8.80 -16.82 1.20
CA GLU A 271 7.71 -17.43 0.42
C GLU A 271 6.81 -16.40 -0.25
N VAL A 272 6.54 -15.27 0.44
CA VAL A 272 5.74 -14.18 -0.13
C VAL A 272 6.38 -13.59 -1.38
N TYR A 273 7.71 -13.45 -1.39
CA TYR A 273 8.45 -12.93 -2.54
C TYR A 273 8.60 -13.99 -3.65
N LYS A 274 8.83 -15.25 -3.29
CA LYS A 274 8.89 -16.38 -4.26
C LYS A 274 7.56 -16.56 -4.98
N ASP A 275 6.44 -16.44 -4.27
CA ASP A 275 5.10 -16.48 -4.86
C ASP A 275 4.92 -15.33 -5.86
N ASP A 276 5.33 -14.12 -5.51
CA ASP A 276 5.24 -12.95 -6.38
C ASP A 276 6.12 -13.09 -7.65
N ILE A 277 7.35 -13.55 -7.51
CA ILE A 277 8.26 -13.77 -8.65
C ILE A 277 7.67 -14.80 -9.63
N SER A 278 7.02 -15.83 -9.12
CA SER A 278 6.38 -16.85 -9.95
C SER A 278 5.17 -16.36 -10.74
N ARG A 279 4.45 -15.36 -10.21
CA ARG A 279 3.18 -14.87 -10.76
C ARG A 279 3.32 -13.61 -11.61
N TYR A 280 4.24 -12.71 -11.23
CA TYR A 280 4.32 -11.37 -11.79
C TYR A 280 5.60 -11.17 -12.59
N PRO A 281 5.49 -10.95 -13.91
CA PRO A 281 6.67 -10.66 -14.73
C PRO A 281 7.31 -9.33 -14.33
N LEU A 282 8.61 -9.21 -14.58
CA LEU A 282 9.37 -7.97 -14.40
C LEU A 282 8.78 -6.85 -15.26
N ILE A 283 8.56 -5.67 -14.65
CA ILE A 283 8.16 -4.42 -15.32
C ILE A 283 9.35 -3.48 -15.37
N PHE A 284 9.91 -3.19 -14.19
CA PHE A 284 11.03 -2.28 -14.02
C PHE A 284 12.30 -3.03 -13.68
N MET A 285 13.40 -2.44 -14.06
CA MET A 285 14.75 -2.83 -13.69
C MET A 285 15.56 -1.60 -13.30
N SER A 286 16.69 -1.83 -12.69
CA SER A 286 17.73 -0.84 -12.43
C SER A 286 19.08 -1.51 -12.62
N ASP A 287 20.10 -0.73 -12.81
CA ASP A 287 21.47 -1.27 -12.81
C ASP A 287 21.85 -1.71 -11.39
N ILE A 288 22.36 -2.93 -11.31
CA ILE A 288 22.79 -3.55 -10.05
C ILE A 288 24.30 -3.74 -10.14
N SER A 289 25.02 -3.03 -9.29
CA SER A 289 26.48 -3.01 -9.27
C SER A 289 27.09 -4.16 -8.47
N ASN A 290 26.39 -4.63 -7.45
CA ASN A 290 26.89 -5.65 -6.54
C ASN A 290 25.90 -6.81 -6.44
N ASP A 291 26.41 -8.04 -6.52
CA ASP A 291 25.60 -9.23 -6.27
C ASP A 291 25.40 -9.44 -4.77
N SER A 292 24.16 -9.68 -4.35
CA SER A 292 23.82 -9.78 -2.92
C SER A 292 24.48 -10.96 -2.21
N LEU A 293 24.75 -12.06 -2.91
CA LEU A 293 25.47 -13.20 -2.33
C LEU A 293 26.93 -12.88 -2.10
N ASP A 294 27.57 -12.12 -3.02
CA ASP A 294 28.95 -11.66 -2.87
C ASP A 294 29.10 -10.65 -1.74
N VAL A 295 28.08 -9.74 -1.57
CA VAL A 295 28.02 -8.82 -0.44
C VAL A 295 27.95 -9.57 0.88
N LEU A 296 27.06 -10.56 0.99
CA LEU A 296 26.95 -11.41 2.17
C LEU A 296 28.22 -12.23 2.47
N ALA A 297 28.89 -12.74 1.43
CA ALA A 297 30.12 -13.49 1.59
C ALA A 297 31.27 -12.66 2.19
N ARG A 298 31.25 -11.33 1.98
CA ARG A 298 32.19 -10.39 2.62
C ARG A 298 31.80 -10.02 4.05
N GLY A 299 30.64 -10.46 4.54
CA GLY A 299 30.11 -10.13 5.86
C GLY A 299 29.22 -8.87 5.91
N ASP A 300 29.04 -8.20 4.78
CA ASP A 300 28.24 -6.97 4.65
C ASP A 300 26.75 -7.28 4.54
N VAL A 301 25.90 -6.23 4.63
CA VAL A 301 24.45 -6.29 4.47
C VAL A 301 24.08 -5.88 3.05
N PRO A 302 23.46 -6.77 2.23
CA PRO A 302 23.05 -6.42 0.86
C PRO A 302 21.77 -5.59 0.83
N ASP A 303 21.69 -4.67 -0.14
CA ASP A 303 20.51 -3.82 -0.35
C ASP A 303 19.28 -4.57 -0.88
N LEU A 304 19.43 -5.79 -1.36
CA LEU A 304 18.40 -6.60 -2.02
C LEU A 304 17.64 -5.78 -3.08
N LYS A 305 18.39 -5.04 -3.90
CA LYS A 305 17.86 -4.01 -4.79
C LYS A 305 16.88 -4.55 -5.84
N ALA A 306 17.19 -5.71 -6.43
CA ALA A 306 16.31 -6.32 -7.42
C ALA A 306 14.99 -6.77 -6.77
N LEU A 307 15.06 -7.33 -5.55
CA LEU A 307 13.89 -7.74 -4.78
C LEU A 307 13.02 -6.53 -4.41
N CYS A 308 13.63 -5.46 -3.93
CA CYS A 308 12.91 -4.23 -3.59
C CYS A 308 12.21 -3.60 -4.80
N ILE A 309 12.87 -3.57 -5.97
CA ILE A 309 12.28 -3.06 -7.21
C ILE A 309 11.11 -3.94 -7.66
N HIS A 310 11.29 -5.26 -7.66
CA HIS A 310 10.22 -6.19 -8.05
C HIS A 310 9.00 -6.07 -7.12
N ASN A 311 9.23 -6.10 -5.80
CA ASN A 311 8.20 -5.92 -4.77
C ASN A 311 7.48 -4.57 -4.89
N GLY A 312 8.21 -3.51 -5.23
CA GLY A 312 7.64 -2.17 -5.46
C GLY A 312 6.71 -2.06 -6.67
N THR A 313 6.64 -3.09 -7.53
CA THR A 313 5.71 -3.16 -8.67
C THR A 313 4.51 -4.07 -8.43
N ILE A 314 4.36 -4.58 -7.22
CA ILE A 314 3.26 -5.45 -6.79
C ILE A 314 2.60 -4.81 -5.59
N TRP A 315 1.35 -4.43 -5.76
CA TRP A 315 0.61 -3.65 -4.77
C TRP A 315 -0.28 -4.58 -3.93
N LYS A 316 0.34 -5.29 -2.97
CA LYS A 316 -0.41 -6.03 -1.95
C LYS A 316 -0.98 -5.08 -0.91
N TRP A 317 -2.15 -5.39 -0.39
CA TRP A 317 -2.79 -4.61 0.68
C TRP A 317 -2.01 -4.67 2.00
N ASN A 318 -1.40 -5.82 2.32
CA ASN A 318 -0.31 -5.93 3.28
C ASN A 318 0.97 -6.24 2.50
N ARG A 319 1.94 -5.33 2.50
CA ARG A 319 3.19 -5.49 1.76
C ARG A 319 4.33 -5.82 2.70
N PRO A 320 5.09 -6.91 2.44
CA PRO A 320 6.34 -7.15 3.14
C PRO A 320 7.41 -6.19 2.61
N CYS A 321 8.11 -5.51 3.51
CA CYS A 321 9.16 -4.57 3.13
C CYS A 321 10.46 -4.91 3.80
N TYR A 322 11.53 -5.01 3.01
CA TYR A 322 12.92 -5.04 3.46
C TYR A 322 13.47 -3.60 3.51
N GLY A 323 14.29 -3.31 4.49
CA GLY A 323 15.00 -2.05 4.60
C GLY A 323 16.28 -2.16 5.39
N ILE A 324 17.12 -1.12 5.30
CA ILE A 324 18.34 -0.97 6.09
C ILE A 324 18.26 0.40 6.78
N LEU A 325 18.43 0.42 8.09
CA LEU A 325 18.52 1.64 8.87
C LEU A 325 19.81 1.59 9.71
N ASN A 326 20.65 2.60 9.59
CA ASN A 326 21.95 2.66 10.29
C ASN A 326 22.81 1.39 10.11
N GLY A 327 22.79 0.80 8.90
CA GLY A 327 23.52 -0.42 8.58
C GLY A 327 22.89 -1.72 9.09
N GLN A 328 21.74 -1.64 9.78
CA GLN A 328 21.00 -2.80 10.30
C GLN A 328 19.83 -3.14 9.39
N PRO A 329 19.77 -4.38 8.86
CA PRO A 329 18.64 -4.81 8.05
C PRO A 329 17.42 -5.09 8.94
N HIS A 330 16.23 -4.74 8.43
CA HIS A 330 14.97 -4.99 9.13
C HIS A 330 13.87 -5.38 8.15
N LEU A 331 12.85 -6.04 8.69
CA LEU A 331 11.59 -6.33 7.99
C LEU A 331 10.45 -5.54 8.63
N ARG A 332 9.54 -5.08 7.79
CA ARG A 332 8.31 -4.43 8.23
C ARG A 332 7.12 -4.90 7.40
N ILE A 333 5.97 -4.85 8.01
CA ILE A 333 4.68 -5.08 7.35
C ILE A 333 4.05 -3.71 7.13
N GLU A 334 3.68 -3.43 5.89
CA GLU A 334 3.03 -2.20 5.47
C GLU A 334 1.56 -2.45 5.21
N ASN A 335 0.71 -1.77 5.96
CA ASN A 335 -0.73 -1.70 5.74
C ASN A 335 -1.03 -0.58 4.74
N ARG A 336 -1.59 -0.91 3.58
CA ARG A 336 -1.88 0.02 2.47
C ARG A 336 -3.37 0.20 2.20
N TYR A 337 -4.20 -0.55 2.89
CA TYR A 337 -5.63 -0.59 2.56
C TYR A 337 -6.47 0.49 3.24
N LEU A 338 -5.94 1.19 4.24
CA LEU A 338 -6.71 2.22 4.93
C LEU A 338 -6.79 3.51 4.11
N PRO A 339 -7.99 4.13 4.02
CA PRO A 339 -8.16 5.43 3.41
C PRO A 339 -7.52 6.53 4.23
N SER A 340 -7.22 7.65 3.57
CA SER A 340 -6.98 8.93 4.22
C SER A 340 -8.24 9.44 4.92
N GLY A 341 -8.08 10.08 6.07
CA GLY A 341 -9.13 10.78 6.81
C GLY A 341 -10.11 9.90 7.60
N PRO A 342 -11.23 10.48 8.03
CA PRO A 342 -11.62 11.88 7.77
C PRO A 342 -10.86 12.93 8.59
N THR A 343 -10.27 12.56 9.71
CA THR A 343 -9.44 13.44 10.56
C THR A 343 -8.20 12.74 11.05
N VAL A 344 -7.19 13.50 11.49
CA VAL A 344 -5.96 12.95 12.08
C VAL A 344 -6.26 12.05 13.30
N ILE A 345 -7.28 12.40 14.10
CA ILE A 345 -7.67 11.57 15.27
C ILE A 345 -8.18 10.21 14.80
N ASP A 346 -9.02 10.16 13.76
CA ASP A 346 -9.53 8.90 13.21
C ASP A 346 -8.40 8.04 12.64
N GLU A 347 -7.47 8.65 11.94
CA GLU A 347 -6.30 7.95 11.38
C GLU A 347 -5.40 7.38 12.47
N VAL A 348 -5.13 8.15 13.53
CA VAL A 348 -4.33 7.67 14.67
C VAL A 348 -5.10 6.61 15.48
N ALA A 349 -6.43 6.72 15.58
CA ALA A 349 -7.24 5.65 16.18
C ALA A 349 -7.17 4.34 15.37
N ASN A 350 -7.25 4.43 14.03
CA ASN A 350 -7.07 3.29 13.14
C ASN A 350 -5.66 2.69 13.26
N LEU A 351 -4.62 3.54 13.34
CA LEU A 351 -3.24 3.12 13.59
C LEU A 351 -3.11 2.39 14.93
N ALA A 352 -3.65 2.96 16.02
CA ALA A 352 -3.58 2.36 17.34
C ALA A 352 -4.30 1.01 17.38
N PHE A 353 -5.47 0.91 16.76
CA PHE A 353 -6.22 -0.35 16.66
C PHE A 353 -5.44 -1.42 15.89
N TRP A 354 -4.89 -1.07 14.71
CA TRP A 354 -4.11 -2.01 13.92
C TRP A 354 -2.81 -2.44 14.63
N VAL A 355 -2.03 -1.49 15.16
CA VAL A 355 -0.77 -1.80 15.87
C VAL A 355 -1.05 -2.58 17.14
N GLY A 356 -2.11 -2.24 17.88
CA GLY A 356 -2.55 -2.97 19.06
C GLY A 356 -2.84 -4.43 18.72
N LEU A 357 -3.66 -4.70 17.71
CA LEU A 357 -3.93 -6.06 17.23
C LEU A 357 -2.65 -6.78 16.79
N MET A 358 -1.76 -6.12 16.05
CA MET A 358 -0.50 -6.70 15.61
C MET A 358 0.42 -7.10 16.77
N LYS A 359 0.47 -6.29 17.83
CA LYS A 359 1.29 -6.58 19.02
C LYS A 359 0.64 -7.59 19.97
N ALA A 360 -0.67 -7.70 19.91
CA ALA A 360 -1.43 -8.61 20.78
C ALA A 360 -1.63 -10.01 20.17
N LEU A 361 -1.00 -10.33 19.02
CA LEU A 361 -1.19 -11.62 18.35
C LEU A 361 -1.33 -12.77 19.36
N PRO A 362 -2.54 -13.35 19.52
CA PRO A 362 -2.75 -14.42 20.49
C PRO A 362 -2.01 -15.68 20.10
N GLU A 363 -1.53 -16.44 21.08
CA GLU A 363 -0.82 -17.70 20.86
C GLU A 363 -1.61 -18.69 20.00
N SER A 364 -2.94 -18.71 20.17
CA SER A 364 -3.86 -19.54 19.37
C SER A 364 -3.88 -19.21 17.88
N TYR A 365 -3.48 -17.98 17.49
CA TYR A 365 -3.48 -17.53 16.09
C TYR A 365 -2.11 -17.65 15.38
N LYS A 366 -1.06 -18.08 16.07
CA LYS A 366 0.24 -18.31 15.43
C LYS A 366 0.15 -19.34 14.30
N ASP A 367 -0.63 -20.40 14.49
CA ASP A 367 -0.95 -21.38 13.44
C ASP A 367 -2.29 -21.05 12.75
N ILE A 368 -2.48 -19.81 12.27
CA ILE A 368 -3.75 -19.28 11.74
C ILE A 368 -4.42 -20.21 10.72
N TRP A 369 -3.64 -20.92 9.93
CA TRP A 369 -4.12 -21.88 8.91
C TRP A 369 -4.84 -23.10 9.48
N LYS A 370 -4.81 -23.31 10.80
CA LYS A 370 -5.56 -24.37 11.49
C LYS A 370 -6.97 -23.91 11.89
N ILE A 371 -7.21 -22.62 11.95
CA ILE A 371 -8.41 -22.02 12.52
C ILE A 371 -9.18 -21.13 11.53
N MET A 372 -8.53 -20.69 10.44
CA MET A 372 -9.15 -19.87 9.43
C MET A 372 -8.62 -20.21 8.03
N ASP A 373 -9.50 -20.39 7.07
CA ASP A 373 -9.14 -20.51 5.68
C ASP A 373 -8.69 -19.16 5.12
N PHE A 374 -7.67 -19.16 4.24
CA PHE A 374 -7.17 -17.95 3.62
C PHE A 374 -8.24 -17.23 2.79
N GLU A 375 -9.11 -18.00 2.11
CA GLU A 375 -10.20 -17.44 1.32
C GLU A 375 -11.24 -16.75 2.19
N ASP A 376 -11.48 -17.20 3.44
CA ASP A 376 -12.36 -16.51 4.40
C ASP A 376 -11.80 -15.14 4.77
N ALA A 377 -10.49 -15.05 5.08
CA ALA A 377 -9.84 -13.78 5.39
C ALA A 377 -9.92 -12.81 4.20
N LYS A 378 -9.66 -13.32 3.00
CA LYS A 378 -9.73 -12.54 1.76
C LYS A 378 -11.17 -12.09 1.45
N GLU A 379 -12.14 -12.97 1.61
CA GLU A 379 -13.56 -12.65 1.40
C GLU A 379 -14.05 -11.62 2.41
N ASN A 380 -13.66 -11.74 3.68
CA ASN A 380 -13.94 -10.76 4.72
C ASN A 380 -13.42 -9.37 4.36
N PHE A 381 -12.21 -9.29 3.80
CA PHE A 381 -11.62 -8.03 3.35
C PHE A 381 -12.45 -7.37 2.23
N TYR A 382 -12.83 -8.12 1.19
CA TYR A 382 -13.63 -7.56 0.10
C TYR A 382 -15.08 -7.26 0.52
N LYS A 383 -15.67 -8.05 1.42
CA LYS A 383 -16.97 -7.75 2.02
C LYS A 383 -16.90 -6.45 2.84
N ALA A 384 -15.84 -6.29 3.64
CA ALA A 384 -15.60 -5.05 4.41
C ALA A 384 -15.50 -3.82 3.50
N ALA A 385 -14.76 -3.92 2.39
CA ALA A 385 -14.68 -2.84 1.42
C ALA A 385 -16.06 -2.48 0.83
N ARG A 386 -16.93 -3.45 0.60
CA ARG A 386 -18.28 -3.23 0.04
C ARG A 386 -19.23 -2.61 1.04
N THR A 387 -19.29 -3.11 2.27
CA THR A 387 -20.39 -2.84 3.21
C THR A 387 -19.91 -2.25 4.55
N GLY A 388 -18.60 -2.00 4.70
CA GLY A 388 -18.05 -1.38 5.90
C GLY A 388 -18.48 -2.07 7.18
N ILE A 389 -18.93 -1.29 8.15
CA ILE A 389 -19.37 -1.77 9.47
C ILE A 389 -20.60 -2.69 9.42
N GLN A 390 -21.32 -2.77 8.30
CA GLN A 390 -22.48 -3.66 8.14
C GLN A 390 -22.09 -5.08 7.68
N THR A 391 -20.78 -5.35 7.57
CA THR A 391 -20.27 -6.61 7.06
C THR A 391 -20.55 -7.80 7.99
N MET A 392 -21.04 -8.90 7.38
CA MET A 392 -21.01 -10.24 8.00
C MET A 392 -19.71 -10.94 7.61
N MET A 393 -18.93 -11.33 8.60
CA MET A 393 -17.62 -11.97 8.43
C MET A 393 -17.65 -13.43 8.83
N THR A 394 -16.84 -14.25 8.15
CA THR A 394 -16.50 -15.60 8.60
C THR A 394 -15.27 -15.51 9.51
N TRP A 395 -15.45 -15.78 10.80
CA TRP A 395 -14.38 -15.75 11.79
C TRP A 395 -14.34 -17.07 12.54
N GLU A 396 -13.19 -17.77 12.49
CA GLU A 396 -13.04 -19.12 13.09
C GLU A 396 -14.16 -20.08 12.63
N GLY A 397 -14.51 -20.07 11.34
CA GLY A 397 -15.56 -20.87 10.76
C GLY A 397 -17.01 -20.46 11.10
N ASN A 398 -17.19 -19.39 11.88
CA ASN A 398 -18.49 -18.88 12.29
C ASN A 398 -18.83 -17.58 11.57
N SER A 399 -20.08 -17.45 11.07
CA SER A 399 -20.55 -16.17 10.53
C SER A 399 -21.01 -15.24 11.65
N MET A 400 -20.44 -14.03 11.71
CA MET A 400 -20.83 -13.02 12.71
C MET A 400 -20.75 -11.60 12.16
N PRO A 401 -21.57 -10.65 12.64
CA PRO A 401 -21.47 -9.27 12.24
C PRO A 401 -20.19 -8.63 12.82
N VAL A 402 -19.52 -7.82 12.01
CA VAL A 402 -18.31 -7.10 12.44
C VAL A 402 -18.58 -6.19 13.65
N GLN A 403 -19.78 -5.63 13.74
CA GLN A 403 -20.28 -4.83 14.87
C GLN A 403 -20.27 -5.60 16.21
N LYS A 404 -20.25 -6.92 16.18
CA LYS A 404 -20.10 -7.79 17.34
C LYS A 404 -18.65 -8.25 17.50
N LEU A 405 -18.02 -8.71 16.42
CA LEU A 405 -16.64 -9.20 16.42
C LEU A 405 -15.66 -8.18 17.02
N ILE A 406 -15.76 -6.92 16.59
CA ILE A 406 -14.81 -5.89 17.02
C ILE A 406 -14.96 -5.58 18.51
N PRO A 407 -16.12 -5.12 19.04
CA PRO A 407 -16.20 -4.73 20.45
C PRO A 407 -16.08 -5.89 21.43
N GLU A 408 -16.51 -7.11 21.05
CA GLU A 408 -16.48 -8.26 21.97
C GLU A 408 -15.16 -9.03 21.94
N SER A 409 -14.39 -8.97 20.85
CA SER A 409 -13.19 -9.80 20.68
C SER A 409 -11.95 -9.00 20.31
N LEU A 410 -11.98 -8.19 19.26
CA LEU A 410 -10.77 -7.59 18.71
C LEU A 410 -10.33 -6.31 19.42
N LEU A 411 -11.28 -5.45 19.81
CA LEU A 411 -10.95 -4.21 20.52
C LEU A 411 -10.43 -4.45 21.95
N PRO A 412 -10.98 -5.41 22.75
CA PRO A 412 -10.39 -5.76 24.04
C PRO A 412 -8.99 -6.39 23.91
N LEU A 413 -8.66 -6.97 22.77
CA LEU A 413 -7.35 -7.55 22.48
C LEU A 413 -6.32 -6.48 22.10
N ALA A 414 -6.74 -5.43 21.41
CA ALA A 414 -5.87 -4.35 20.92
C ALA A 414 -5.47 -3.37 22.04
#